data_0b1766e44d004ae1d912b248f8cd759f
#
_entry.id   0b1766e44d004ae1d912b248f8cd759f
#
_cell.length_a   1.000
_cell.length_b   1.000
_cell.length_c   1.000
_cell.angle_alpha   90.00
_cell.angle_beta   90.00
_cell.angle_gamma   90.00
#
_symmetry.space_group_name_H-M   'P 1'
#
loop_
_entity.id
_entity.type
_entity.pdbx_description
1 polymer ?
#
loop_
_entity_poly.entity_id
_entity_poly.type
_entity_poly.pdbx_seq_one_letter_code
_entity_poly.pdbx_strand_id
1 'polypeptide(L)'
;MSHRPLTEDEVRAQAGRLLGFDDVNPQCARAGVGQITTLKSLGFTGEGLSLKPDGWYLPYDRGLVAIALETKAQDSTPIDSPKLKEQVERYCDVIRTRYDSVIGIVYDGERTRAYVNGEPLDVPDELQSREYYFDRLLEKPINKSRIYELTMRINNSLHGDFGIKNLYHRMIFTACALVARRYDAILVPGMDYYEFHNSILNALNKAIREDKEQNSKLQLLSDVYSEIKMNVSTDNDDPREMKRLTDLIAKFIEWV
;
A
#
# COMPACT_ATOMS: atom_id res chain seq x y z
N MET A 1 32.60 -22.55 24.15
CA MET A 1 31.26 -22.46 24.76
C MET A 1 30.26 -22.93 23.72
N SER A 2 29.55 -24.05 23.97
CA SER A 2 28.55 -24.56 23.05
C SER A 2 27.35 -23.60 23.10
N HIS A 3 27.10 -22.84 22.02
CA HIS A 3 25.88 -22.06 21.92
C HIS A 3 24.70 -23.01 21.81
N ARG A 4 23.74 -22.87 22.71
CA ARG A 4 22.44 -23.52 22.61
C ARG A 4 21.70 -22.99 21.38
N PRO A 5 21.15 -23.87 20.50
CA PRO A 5 20.30 -23.40 19.41
C PRO A 5 19.13 -22.58 19.92
N LEU A 6 18.78 -21.53 19.17
CA LEU A 6 17.64 -20.67 19.48
C LEU A 6 16.31 -21.42 19.26
N THR A 7 15.38 -21.25 20.18
CA THR A 7 14.01 -21.72 20.02
C THR A 7 13.26 -20.83 19.01
N GLU A 8 12.16 -21.32 18.45
CA GLU A 8 11.35 -20.57 17.49
C GLU A 8 10.86 -19.23 18.05
N ASP A 9 10.47 -19.18 19.34
CA ASP A 9 10.08 -17.93 20.01
C ASP A 9 11.24 -16.94 20.15
N GLU A 10 12.47 -17.45 20.43
CA GLU A 10 13.65 -16.59 20.49
C GLU A 10 14.03 -16.05 19.10
N VAL A 11 13.95 -16.89 18.06
CA VAL A 11 14.16 -16.47 16.65
C VAL A 11 13.12 -15.43 16.25
N ARG A 12 11.85 -15.64 16.60
CA ARG A 12 10.75 -14.69 16.31
C ARG A 12 10.98 -13.35 16.96
N ALA A 13 11.35 -13.33 18.24
CA ALA A 13 11.66 -12.10 18.97
C ALA A 13 12.90 -11.40 18.40
N GLN A 14 13.92 -12.15 17.98
CA GLN A 14 15.09 -11.60 17.31
C GLN A 14 14.70 -10.96 15.98
N ALA A 15 13.91 -11.65 15.16
CA ALA A 15 13.45 -11.15 13.88
C ALA A 15 12.65 -9.84 14.03
N GLY A 16 11.77 -9.76 15.03
CA GLY A 16 11.00 -8.53 15.31
C GLY A 16 11.89 -7.33 15.58
N ARG A 17 12.95 -7.50 16.39
CA ARG A 17 13.93 -6.44 16.68
C ARG A 17 14.73 -6.04 15.44
N LEU A 18 15.26 -7.02 14.69
CA LEU A 18 16.09 -6.75 13.49
C LEU A 18 15.28 -6.06 12.39
N LEU A 19 14.03 -6.46 12.20
CA LEU A 19 13.12 -5.80 11.26
C LEU A 19 12.61 -4.43 11.78
N GLY A 20 12.93 -4.03 13.02
CA GLY A 20 12.48 -2.77 13.62
C GLY A 20 10.96 -2.74 13.85
N PHE A 21 10.34 -3.88 14.13
CA PHE A 21 8.89 -3.93 14.41
C PHE A 21 8.54 -3.32 15.76
N ASP A 22 9.49 -3.32 16.71
CA ASP A 22 9.33 -2.72 18.02
C ASP A 22 9.28 -1.17 17.98
N ASP A 23 9.78 -0.58 16.88
CA ASP A 23 9.86 0.89 16.69
C ASP A 23 8.60 1.47 16.02
N VAL A 24 7.61 0.64 15.72
CA VAL A 24 6.37 1.08 15.06
C VAL A 24 5.15 0.77 15.91
N ASN A 25 4.01 1.37 15.53
CA ASN A 25 2.75 1.11 16.21
C ASN A 25 2.45 -0.41 16.25
N PRO A 26 2.18 -1.01 17.42
CA PRO A 26 1.86 -2.43 17.59
C PRO A 26 0.66 -2.93 16.77
N GLN A 27 -0.16 -2.01 16.27
CA GLN A 27 -1.26 -2.34 15.33
C GLN A 27 -0.76 -2.55 13.90
N CYS A 28 0.42 -1.98 13.57
CA CYS A 28 1.02 -2.06 12.23
C CYS A 28 2.07 -3.15 12.11
N ALA A 29 2.74 -3.51 13.22
CA ALA A 29 3.78 -4.53 13.19
C ALA A 29 3.80 -5.34 14.48
N ARG A 30 4.12 -6.61 14.34
CA ARG A 30 4.34 -7.50 15.47
C ARG A 30 5.14 -8.73 15.05
N ALA A 31 6.11 -9.08 15.87
CA ALA A 31 6.71 -10.40 15.93
C ALA A 31 7.19 -10.62 17.36
N GLY A 32 7.02 -11.80 17.93
CA GLY A 32 7.46 -12.04 19.29
C GLY A 32 6.93 -13.35 19.89
N VAL A 33 7.29 -13.57 21.13
CA VAL A 33 6.93 -14.77 21.87
C VAL A 33 5.42 -14.94 21.96
N GLY A 34 4.91 -16.15 21.67
CA GLY A 34 3.49 -16.49 21.79
C GLY A 34 2.59 -15.81 20.75
N GLN A 35 3.14 -15.40 19.61
CA GLN A 35 2.35 -14.83 18.51
C GLN A 35 1.34 -15.84 17.96
N ILE A 36 0.04 -15.55 18.10
CA ILE A 36 -1.07 -16.41 17.69
C ILE A 36 -2.12 -15.69 16.83
N THR A 37 -1.84 -14.46 16.42
CA THR A 37 -2.78 -13.62 15.68
C THR A 37 -3.06 -14.20 14.29
N THR A 38 -4.32 -14.38 13.94
CA THR A 38 -4.74 -14.85 12.61
C THR A 38 -4.91 -13.68 11.66
N LEU A 39 -4.80 -13.94 10.35
CA LEU A 39 -5.09 -12.92 9.34
C LEU A 39 -6.54 -12.40 9.45
N LYS A 40 -7.48 -13.25 9.90
CA LYS A 40 -8.86 -12.82 10.22
C LYS A 40 -8.90 -11.74 11.31
N SER A 41 -8.14 -11.92 12.39
CA SER A 41 -8.11 -10.94 13.50
C SER A 41 -7.41 -9.64 13.12
N LEU A 42 -6.60 -9.64 12.05
CA LEU A 42 -6.01 -8.46 11.43
C LEU A 42 -6.96 -7.78 10.40
N GLY A 43 -8.20 -8.26 10.30
CA GLY A 43 -9.25 -7.65 9.49
C GLY A 43 -9.23 -8.03 8.02
N PHE A 44 -8.47 -9.06 7.61
CA PHE A 44 -8.54 -9.60 6.26
C PHE A 44 -9.85 -10.39 6.03
N THR A 45 -10.26 -10.48 4.75
CA THR A 45 -11.47 -11.19 4.30
C THR A 45 -11.11 -12.16 3.18
N GLY A 46 -11.90 -13.21 2.95
CA GLY A 46 -11.68 -14.21 1.91
C GLY A 46 -11.19 -15.56 2.42
N GLU A 47 -10.36 -16.23 1.65
CA GLU A 47 -9.76 -17.52 2.00
C GLU A 47 -8.49 -17.36 2.83
N GLY A 48 -8.03 -18.43 3.50
CA GLY A 48 -6.77 -18.43 4.24
C GLY A 48 -6.77 -17.66 5.57
N LEU A 49 -7.94 -17.23 6.07
CA LEU A 49 -8.07 -16.36 7.24
C LEU A 49 -7.63 -16.99 8.57
N SER A 50 -7.55 -18.31 8.66
CA SER A 50 -7.04 -19.02 9.83
C SER A 50 -5.51 -19.07 9.90
N LEU A 51 -4.82 -18.65 8.84
CA LEU A 51 -3.37 -18.58 8.79
C LEU A 51 -2.83 -17.62 9.86
N LYS A 52 -1.71 -18.01 10.46
CA LYS A 52 -1.07 -17.30 11.57
C LYS A 52 0.39 -17.05 11.22
N PRO A 53 0.72 -15.92 10.60
CA PRO A 53 2.12 -15.55 10.39
C PRO A 53 2.82 -15.37 11.74
N ASP A 54 4.09 -15.72 11.82
CA ASP A 54 4.91 -15.51 13.02
C ASP A 54 5.17 -14.03 13.31
N GLY A 55 5.10 -13.21 12.27
CA GLY A 55 5.14 -11.77 12.39
C GLY A 55 4.58 -11.10 11.14
N TRP A 56 4.28 -9.83 11.26
CA TRP A 56 3.82 -9.00 10.15
C TRP A 56 4.22 -7.54 10.33
N TYR A 57 4.32 -6.84 9.19
CA TYR A 57 4.28 -5.40 9.09
C TYR A 57 3.18 -5.03 8.09
N LEU A 58 2.16 -4.32 8.57
CA LEU A 58 0.96 -3.93 7.83
C LEU A 58 0.74 -2.43 8.04
N PRO A 59 1.45 -1.56 7.31
CA PRO A 59 1.34 -0.11 7.47
C PRO A 59 -0.08 0.37 7.17
N TYR A 60 -0.47 1.49 7.79
CA TYR A 60 -1.77 2.13 7.49
C TYR A 60 -1.85 2.54 6.02
N ASP A 61 -0.74 3.01 5.49
CA ASP A 61 -0.59 3.34 4.10
C ASP A 61 -0.41 2.07 3.24
N ARG A 62 -1.47 1.68 2.52
CA ARG A 62 -1.54 0.44 1.72
C ARG A 62 -0.61 0.39 0.50
N GLY A 63 -0.08 1.53 0.02
CA GLY A 63 0.95 1.58 -1.03
C GLY A 63 2.36 1.44 -0.49
N LEU A 64 2.54 1.38 0.83
CA LEU A 64 3.78 0.96 1.42
C LEU A 64 3.88 -0.57 1.38
N VAL A 65 5.11 -1.05 1.47
CA VAL A 65 5.39 -2.49 1.43
C VAL A 65 4.93 -3.14 2.72
N ALA A 66 4.10 -4.18 2.60
CA ALA A 66 3.76 -5.05 3.72
C ALA A 66 4.75 -6.22 3.82
N ILE A 67 4.93 -6.77 5.03
CA ILE A 67 5.78 -7.93 5.28
C ILE A 67 4.98 -9.03 5.97
N ALA A 68 5.12 -10.27 5.48
CA ALA A 68 4.75 -11.48 6.19
C ALA A 68 6.03 -12.19 6.64
N LEU A 69 6.12 -12.59 7.90
CA LEU A 69 7.25 -13.27 8.48
C LEU A 69 6.88 -14.68 8.92
N GLU A 70 7.69 -15.64 8.52
CA GLU A 70 7.71 -17.01 9.05
C GLU A 70 9.08 -17.27 9.69
N THR A 71 9.10 -17.85 10.88
CA THR A 71 10.33 -18.18 11.59
C THR A 71 10.41 -19.67 11.88
N LYS A 72 11.62 -20.18 11.98
CA LYS A 72 11.89 -21.56 12.40
C LYS A 72 12.96 -21.58 13.48
N ALA A 73 12.84 -22.56 14.38
CA ALA A 73 13.92 -22.81 15.32
C ALA A 73 15.19 -23.20 14.55
N GLN A 74 16.33 -22.78 15.05
CA GLN A 74 17.62 -23.11 14.53
C GLN A 74 17.76 -24.66 14.42
N ASP A 75 18.25 -25.15 13.32
CA ASP A 75 18.43 -26.59 13.02
C ASP A 75 17.15 -27.47 12.93
N SER A 76 15.95 -26.86 12.89
CA SER A 76 14.70 -27.63 12.86
C SER A 76 14.24 -28.00 11.43
N THR A 77 14.17 -27.05 10.53
CA THR A 77 13.68 -27.24 9.15
C THR A 77 14.58 -26.46 8.22
N PRO A 78 15.08 -27.07 7.11
CA PRO A 78 15.86 -26.33 6.14
C PRO A 78 15.13 -25.09 5.63
N ILE A 79 15.77 -23.93 5.73
CA ILE A 79 15.17 -22.65 5.34
C ILE A 79 14.78 -22.61 3.85
N ASP A 80 15.49 -23.37 3.02
CA ASP A 80 15.24 -23.50 1.58
C ASP A 80 14.12 -24.52 1.26
N SER A 81 13.40 -25.02 2.28
CA SER A 81 12.33 -25.98 2.08
C SER A 81 11.19 -25.39 1.24
N PRO A 82 10.75 -26.08 0.15
CA PRO A 82 9.60 -25.65 -0.64
C PRO A 82 8.33 -25.44 0.21
N LYS A 83 8.18 -26.21 1.28
CA LYS A 83 7.04 -26.10 2.21
C LYS A 83 7.02 -24.76 2.95
N LEU A 84 8.19 -24.25 3.35
CA LEU A 84 8.29 -22.93 4.01
C LEU A 84 8.00 -21.80 3.02
N LYS A 85 8.52 -21.91 1.79
CA LYS A 85 8.19 -20.99 0.71
C LYS A 85 6.68 -20.94 0.48
N GLU A 86 6.04 -22.10 0.29
CA GLU A 86 4.59 -22.19 0.09
C GLU A 86 3.81 -21.60 1.27
N GLN A 87 4.27 -21.85 2.50
CA GLN A 87 3.62 -21.33 3.70
C GLN A 87 3.64 -19.81 3.75
N VAL A 88 4.81 -19.18 3.54
CA VAL A 88 4.92 -17.72 3.57
C VAL A 88 4.19 -17.07 2.38
N GLU A 89 4.20 -17.72 1.20
CA GLU A 89 3.45 -17.22 0.04
C GLU A 89 1.94 -17.20 0.30
N ARG A 90 1.38 -18.20 0.98
CA ARG A 90 -0.03 -18.20 1.36
C ARG A 90 -0.40 -17.04 2.29
N TYR A 91 0.52 -16.59 3.15
CA TYR A 91 0.30 -15.35 3.91
C TYR A 91 0.30 -14.13 3.00
N CYS A 92 1.28 -14.07 2.09
CA CYS A 92 1.40 -12.98 1.14
C CYS A 92 0.18 -12.86 0.24
N ASP A 93 -0.40 -13.97 -0.22
CA ASP A 93 -1.61 -13.97 -1.06
C ASP A 93 -2.80 -13.31 -0.36
N VAL A 94 -3.00 -13.62 0.93
CA VAL A 94 -4.05 -12.98 1.72
C VAL A 94 -3.75 -11.48 1.92
N ILE A 95 -2.48 -11.13 2.20
CA ILE A 95 -2.09 -9.74 2.44
C ILE A 95 -2.19 -8.91 1.16
N ARG A 96 -1.90 -9.47 -0.02
CA ARG A 96 -2.06 -8.83 -1.34
C ARG A 96 -3.50 -8.43 -1.66
N THR A 97 -4.49 -9.00 -0.98
CA THR A 97 -5.87 -8.52 -1.13
C THR A 97 -6.07 -7.08 -0.66
N ARG A 98 -5.09 -6.53 0.08
CA ARG A 98 -5.15 -5.18 0.66
C ARG A 98 -3.93 -4.31 0.33
N TYR A 99 -2.77 -4.90 0.03
CA TYR A 99 -1.50 -4.21 -0.21
C TYR A 99 -0.97 -4.55 -1.60
N ASP A 100 -0.52 -3.53 -2.33
CA ASP A 100 0.02 -3.69 -3.69
C ASP A 100 1.38 -4.39 -3.71
N SER A 101 2.17 -4.20 -2.64
CA SER A 101 3.52 -4.76 -2.51
C SER A 101 3.65 -5.54 -1.21
N VAL A 102 3.96 -6.83 -1.31
CA VAL A 102 4.10 -7.72 -0.15
C VAL A 102 5.38 -8.52 -0.28
N ILE A 103 6.18 -8.54 0.78
CA ILE A 103 7.37 -9.39 0.92
C ILE A 103 7.08 -10.50 1.91
N GLY A 104 7.33 -11.74 1.51
CA GLY A 104 7.40 -12.88 2.42
C GLY A 104 8.83 -13.11 2.87
N ILE A 105 9.08 -13.16 4.17
CA ILE A 105 10.39 -13.41 4.77
C ILE A 105 10.35 -14.72 5.57
N VAL A 106 11.33 -15.58 5.35
CA VAL A 106 11.58 -16.76 6.16
C VAL A 106 12.92 -16.56 6.87
N TYR A 107 12.97 -16.83 8.18
CA TYR A 107 14.18 -16.64 9.00
C TYR A 107 14.34 -17.77 10.03
N ASP A 108 15.56 -18.34 10.15
CA ASP A 108 15.89 -19.44 11.08
C ASP A 108 16.82 -19.04 12.24
N GLY A 109 17.08 -17.75 12.40
CA GLY A 109 18.00 -17.22 13.40
C GLY A 109 19.42 -16.96 12.86
N GLU A 110 19.77 -17.51 11.70
CA GLU A 110 21.05 -17.33 11.04
C GLU A 110 20.91 -16.91 9.58
N ARG A 111 19.92 -17.48 8.88
CA ARG A 111 19.73 -17.28 7.44
C ARG A 111 18.37 -16.72 7.13
N THR A 112 18.32 -15.93 6.09
CA THR A 112 17.12 -15.27 5.57
C THR A 112 16.82 -15.74 4.15
N ARG A 113 15.54 -15.93 3.84
CA ARG A 113 15.02 -16.00 2.47
C ARG A 113 13.86 -15.03 2.34
N ALA A 114 13.84 -14.30 1.24
CA ALA A 114 12.76 -13.38 0.95
C ALA A 114 12.14 -13.71 -0.41
N TYR A 115 10.84 -13.46 -0.52
CA TYR A 115 10.06 -13.76 -1.72
C TYR A 115 9.13 -12.59 -2.05
N VAL A 116 9.00 -12.33 -3.35
CA VAL A 116 8.07 -11.34 -3.88
C VAL A 116 7.31 -11.98 -5.03
N ASN A 117 5.99 -12.07 -4.93
CA ASN A 117 5.15 -12.73 -5.94
C ASN A 117 5.58 -14.16 -6.28
N GLY A 118 6.01 -14.94 -5.27
CA GLY A 118 6.49 -16.30 -5.45
C GLY A 118 7.93 -16.44 -5.95
N GLU A 119 8.56 -15.33 -6.37
CA GLU A 119 9.93 -15.34 -6.84
C GLU A 119 10.93 -14.99 -5.72
N PRO A 120 12.08 -15.64 -5.66
CA PRO A 120 13.09 -15.32 -4.66
C PRO A 120 13.67 -13.92 -4.89
N LEU A 121 13.77 -13.15 -3.81
CA LEU A 121 14.49 -11.89 -3.79
C LEU A 121 15.93 -12.17 -3.35
N ASP A 122 16.90 -11.64 -4.10
CA ASP A 122 18.32 -11.75 -3.74
C ASP A 122 18.63 -10.87 -2.52
N VAL A 123 18.87 -11.53 -1.37
CA VAL A 123 19.10 -10.87 -0.08
C VAL A 123 20.24 -11.58 0.66
N PRO A 124 20.98 -10.89 1.57
CA PRO A 124 21.96 -11.49 2.43
C PRO A 124 21.37 -12.59 3.33
N ASP A 125 22.20 -13.54 3.76
CA ASP A 125 21.76 -14.52 4.75
C ASP A 125 21.39 -13.85 6.09
N GLU A 126 22.07 -12.80 6.49
CA GLU A 126 21.73 -12.02 7.67
C GLU A 126 20.41 -11.25 7.47
N LEU A 127 19.49 -11.36 8.43
CA LEU A 127 18.24 -10.61 8.41
C LEU A 127 18.51 -9.10 8.51
N GLN A 128 18.06 -8.35 7.53
CA GLN A 128 18.21 -6.90 7.44
C GLN A 128 17.01 -6.17 8.05
N SER A 129 17.11 -4.84 8.18
CA SER A 129 15.96 -4.02 8.57
C SER A 129 14.87 -4.02 7.50
N ARG A 130 13.63 -3.67 7.86
CA ARG A 130 12.52 -3.59 6.89
C ARG A 130 12.80 -2.58 5.78
N GLU A 131 13.49 -1.48 6.09
CA GLU A 131 13.87 -0.44 5.14
C GLU A 131 14.74 -1.01 4.01
N TYR A 132 15.68 -1.90 4.33
CA TYR A 132 16.48 -2.59 3.32
C TYR A 132 15.61 -3.33 2.30
N TYR A 133 14.60 -4.07 2.76
CA TYR A 133 13.69 -4.80 1.87
C TYR A 133 12.80 -3.86 1.06
N PHE A 134 12.40 -2.73 1.63
CA PHE A 134 11.64 -1.71 0.90
C PHE A 134 12.47 -1.12 -0.24
N ASP A 135 13.72 -0.76 0.03
CA ASP A 135 14.63 -0.21 -0.97
C ASP A 135 14.86 -1.21 -2.11
N ARG A 136 15.01 -2.50 -1.81
CA ARG A 136 15.17 -3.56 -2.82
C ARG A 136 13.94 -3.72 -3.72
N LEU A 137 12.74 -3.56 -3.21
CA LEU A 137 11.52 -3.55 -4.02
C LEU A 137 11.38 -2.28 -4.84
N LEU A 138 11.79 -1.14 -4.28
CA LEU A 138 11.72 0.16 -4.90
C LEU A 138 12.85 0.39 -5.92
N GLU A 139 13.84 -0.50 -6.02
CA GLU A 139 14.95 -0.47 -6.98
C GLU A 139 14.53 -0.59 -8.47
N LYS A 140 13.25 -0.69 -8.78
CA LYS A 140 12.78 -0.28 -10.10
C LYS A 140 13.05 1.22 -10.21
N PRO A 141 14.00 1.65 -11.06
CA PRO A 141 14.35 3.04 -11.13
C PRO A 141 13.10 3.85 -11.40
N ILE A 142 12.73 4.68 -10.42
CA ILE A 142 11.63 5.63 -10.59
C ILE A 142 11.95 6.43 -11.85
N ASN A 143 11.18 6.24 -12.90
CA ASN A 143 11.36 7.00 -14.12
C ASN A 143 10.93 8.45 -13.86
N LYS A 144 11.85 9.23 -13.30
CA LYS A 144 11.63 10.64 -12.95
C LYS A 144 11.12 11.45 -14.13
N SER A 145 11.64 11.17 -15.33
CA SER A 145 11.21 11.87 -16.56
C SER A 145 9.73 11.60 -16.84
N ARG A 146 9.29 10.36 -16.68
CA ARG A 146 7.87 10.00 -16.84
C ARG A 146 6.97 10.66 -15.80
N ILE A 147 7.43 10.73 -14.54
CA ILE A 147 6.68 11.43 -13.47
C ILE A 147 6.54 12.91 -13.81
N TYR A 148 7.64 13.57 -14.21
CA TYR A 148 7.59 14.99 -14.61
C TYR A 148 6.65 15.21 -15.81
N GLU A 149 6.73 14.36 -16.82
CA GLU A 149 5.86 14.45 -17.99
C GLU A 149 4.38 14.30 -17.62
N LEU A 150 4.02 13.30 -16.81
CA LEU A 150 2.66 13.10 -16.32
C LEU A 150 2.19 14.28 -15.46
N THR A 151 3.03 14.76 -14.55
CA THR A 151 2.72 15.92 -13.70
C THR A 151 2.44 17.16 -14.54
N MET A 152 3.23 17.41 -15.59
CA MET A 152 3.00 18.52 -16.50
C MET A 152 1.70 18.36 -17.29
N ARG A 153 1.41 17.16 -17.80
CA ARG A 153 0.16 16.87 -18.52
C ARG A 153 -1.06 17.11 -17.64
N ILE A 154 -1.06 16.55 -16.43
CA ILE A 154 -2.13 16.72 -15.44
C ILE A 154 -2.32 18.23 -15.14
N ASN A 155 -1.24 18.93 -14.80
CA ASN A 155 -1.31 20.34 -14.46
C ASN A 155 -1.86 21.19 -15.61
N ASN A 156 -1.41 20.94 -16.85
CA ASN A 156 -1.87 21.68 -18.03
C ASN A 156 -3.33 21.40 -18.34
N SER A 157 -3.77 20.15 -18.23
CA SER A 157 -5.18 19.78 -18.43
C SER A 157 -6.07 20.40 -17.36
N LEU A 158 -5.70 20.30 -16.08
CA LEU A 158 -6.46 20.93 -14.99
C LEU A 158 -6.54 22.46 -15.16
N HIS A 159 -5.48 23.10 -15.66
CA HIS A 159 -5.48 24.53 -15.91
C HIS A 159 -6.30 24.94 -17.13
N GLY A 160 -6.06 24.29 -18.27
CA GLY A 160 -6.64 24.64 -19.57
C GLY A 160 -8.02 24.04 -19.80
N ASP A 161 -8.15 22.72 -19.59
CA ASP A 161 -9.37 21.99 -19.95
C ASP A 161 -10.43 22.06 -18.84
N PHE A 162 -10.02 21.85 -17.58
CA PHE A 162 -10.93 21.93 -16.42
C PHE A 162 -11.10 23.36 -15.87
N GLY A 163 -10.29 24.31 -16.32
CA GLY A 163 -10.39 25.70 -15.91
C GLY A 163 -9.98 25.99 -14.46
N ILE A 164 -9.27 25.09 -13.79
CA ILE A 164 -8.80 25.30 -12.42
C ILE A 164 -7.57 26.22 -12.44
N LYS A 165 -7.77 27.51 -12.30
CA LYS A 165 -6.70 28.52 -12.46
C LYS A 165 -5.71 28.55 -11.30
N ASN A 166 -6.15 28.25 -10.08
CA ASN A 166 -5.30 28.24 -8.90
C ASN A 166 -4.40 26.98 -8.88
N LEU A 167 -3.07 27.17 -8.79
CA LEU A 167 -2.09 26.08 -8.75
C LEU A 167 -2.31 25.17 -7.51
N TYR A 168 -2.57 25.78 -6.36
CA TYR A 168 -2.84 25.03 -5.13
C TYR A 168 -4.06 24.10 -5.28
N HIS A 169 -5.15 24.59 -5.87
CA HIS A 169 -6.33 23.78 -6.15
C HIS A 169 -6.03 22.62 -7.10
N ARG A 170 -5.19 22.81 -8.12
CA ARG A 170 -4.76 21.72 -9.01
C ARG A 170 -3.97 20.64 -8.28
N MET A 171 -3.07 21.05 -7.38
CA MET A 171 -2.31 20.11 -6.54
C MET A 171 -3.23 19.31 -5.62
N ILE A 172 -4.16 19.98 -4.93
CA ILE A 172 -5.14 19.32 -4.06
C ILE A 172 -6.04 18.39 -4.86
N PHE A 173 -6.55 18.83 -6.01
CA PHE A 173 -7.37 17.99 -6.87
C PHE A 173 -6.68 16.68 -7.26
N THR A 174 -5.43 16.79 -7.72
CA THR A 174 -4.61 15.63 -8.08
C THR A 174 -4.34 14.73 -6.86
N ALA A 175 -3.96 15.32 -5.72
CA ALA A 175 -3.70 14.58 -4.50
C ALA A 175 -4.95 13.81 -4.01
N CYS A 176 -6.12 14.45 -4.06
CA CYS A 176 -7.38 13.81 -3.66
C CYS A 176 -7.74 12.63 -4.58
N ALA A 177 -7.53 12.76 -5.90
CA ALA A 177 -7.76 11.67 -6.84
C ALA A 177 -6.80 10.48 -6.60
N LEU A 178 -5.51 10.76 -6.33
CA LEU A 178 -4.53 9.73 -5.98
C LEU A 178 -4.88 9.03 -4.64
N VAL A 179 -5.26 9.80 -3.62
CA VAL A 179 -5.72 9.23 -2.34
C VAL A 179 -6.97 8.39 -2.56
N ALA A 180 -7.94 8.89 -3.34
CA ALA A 180 -9.17 8.16 -3.61
C ALA A 180 -8.89 6.82 -4.29
N ARG A 181 -8.01 6.80 -5.28
CA ARG A 181 -7.62 5.57 -5.96
C ARG A 181 -6.98 4.55 -5.02
N ARG A 182 -6.19 5.03 -4.06
CA ARG A 182 -5.56 4.22 -3.03
C ARG A 182 -6.55 3.59 -2.04
N TYR A 183 -7.68 4.25 -1.81
CA TYR A 183 -8.76 3.77 -0.94
C TYR A 183 -9.91 3.15 -1.74
N ASP A 184 -9.58 2.48 -2.85
CA ASP A 184 -10.48 1.68 -3.69
C ASP A 184 -11.66 2.48 -4.27
N ALA A 185 -11.47 3.77 -4.56
CA ALA A 185 -12.46 4.51 -5.32
C ALA A 185 -12.64 3.89 -6.72
N ILE A 186 -13.88 3.66 -7.08
CA ILE A 186 -14.21 3.25 -8.45
C ILE A 186 -14.10 4.49 -9.33
N LEU A 187 -12.95 4.62 -10.01
CA LEU A 187 -12.71 5.67 -11.01
C LEU A 187 -12.54 4.98 -12.36
N VAL A 188 -13.56 5.04 -13.19
CA VAL A 188 -13.61 4.36 -14.49
C VAL A 188 -13.88 5.36 -15.62
N PRO A 189 -13.31 5.14 -16.82
CA PRO A 189 -13.65 5.94 -17.99
C PRO A 189 -15.16 5.92 -18.28
N GLY A 190 -15.72 7.07 -18.62
CA GLY A 190 -17.14 7.20 -18.92
C GLY A 190 -18.00 7.76 -17.79
N MET A 191 -17.40 7.98 -16.61
CA MET A 191 -18.08 8.67 -15.51
C MET A 191 -18.38 10.12 -15.88
N ASP A 192 -19.55 10.60 -15.47
CA ASP A 192 -19.82 12.02 -15.47
C ASP A 192 -19.09 12.77 -14.34
N TYR A 193 -19.19 14.09 -14.33
CA TYR A 193 -18.52 14.92 -13.32
C TYR A 193 -19.00 14.60 -11.89
N TYR A 194 -20.29 14.41 -11.70
CA TYR A 194 -20.86 14.18 -10.36
C TYR A 194 -20.48 12.80 -9.83
N GLU A 195 -20.50 11.78 -10.68
CA GLU A 195 -20.07 10.45 -10.34
C GLU A 195 -18.60 10.44 -9.95
N PHE A 196 -17.73 11.06 -10.76
CA PHE A 196 -16.31 11.19 -10.51
C PHE A 196 -16.02 11.94 -9.19
N HIS A 197 -16.64 13.12 -9.02
CA HIS A 197 -16.45 13.95 -7.83
C HIS A 197 -16.92 13.24 -6.55
N ASN A 198 -18.10 12.64 -6.58
CA ASN A 198 -18.63 11.88 -5.44
C ASN A 198 -17.81 10.64 -5.12
N SER A 199 -17.27 9.94 -6.11
CA SER A 199 -16.37 8.80 -5.89
C SER A 199 -15.12 9.21 -5.13
N ILE A 200 -14.51 10.35 -5.48
CA ILE A 200 -13.37 10.90 -4.76
C ILE A 200 -13.76 11.27 -3.32
N LEU A 201 -14.85 12.01 -3.12
CA LEU A 201 -15.29 12.42 -1.78
C LEU A 201 -15.61 11.23 -0.88
N ASN A 202 -16.28 10.22 -1.39
CA ASN A 202 -16.61 9.02 -0.64
C ASN A 202 -15.35 8.26 -0.22
N ALA A 203 -14.36 8.16 -1.09
CA ALA A 203 -13.08 7.52 -0.76
C ALA A 203 -12.27 8.32 0.26
N LEU A 204 -12.24 9.65 0.16
CA LEU A 204 -11.63 10.52 1.18
C LEU A 204 -12.30 10.34 2.55
N ASN A 205 -13.63 10.31 2.59
CA ASN A 205 -14.37 10.06 3.82
C ASN A 205 -14.10 8.66 4.41
N LYS A 206 -13.92 7.65 3.54
CA LYS A 206 -13.49 6.31 3.97
C LYS A 206 -12.08 6.38 4.56
N ALA A 207 -11.14 7.01 3.87
CA ALA A 207 -9.76 7.20 4.32
C ALA A 207 -9.68 7.89 5.68
N ILE A 208 -10.45 8.96 5.90
CA ILE A 208 -10.52 9.70 7.17
C ILE A 208 -10.97 8.80 8.33
N ARG A 209 -11.88 7.85 8.07
CA ARG A 209 -12.36 6.92 9.11
C ARG A 209 -11.37 5.81 9.42
N GLU A 210 -10.63 5.36 8.43
CA GLU A 210 -9.71 4.21 8.54
C GLU A 210 -8.33 4.63 9.03
N ASP A 211 -7.85 5.81 8.65
CA ASP A 211 -6.52 6.30 8.99
C ASP A 211 -6.57 7.36 10.11
N LYS A 212 -6.48 6.88 11.35
CA LYS A 212 -6.57 7.75 12.53
C LYS A 212 -5.36 8.68 12.70
N GLU A 213 -4.20 8.31 12.17
CA GLU A 213 -2.96 9.11 12.32
C GLU A 213 -2.91 10.29 11.36
N GLN A 214 -3.49 10.13 10.17
CA GLN A 214 -3.52 11.17 9.14
C GLN A 214 -4.87 11.88 9.00
N ASN A 215 -5.82 11.58 9.87
CA ASN A 215 -7.20 12.08 9.81
C ASN A 215 -7.27 13.61 9.60
N SER A 216 -6.50 14.40 10.35
CA SER A 216 -6.52 15.86 10.23
C SER A 216 -6.03 16.37 8.88
N LYS A 217 -5.04 15.69 8.27
CA LYS A 217 -4.54 16.04 6.93
C LYS A 217 -5.52 15.66 5.85
N LEU A 218 -6.10 14.46 5.95
CA LEU A 218 -7.11 13.97 5.02
C LEU A 218 -8.39 14.83 5.09
N GLN A 219 -8.79 15.26 6.30
CA GLN A 219 -9.91 16.17 6.49
C GLN A 219 -9.67 17.51 5.77
N LEU A 220 -8.48 18.11 5.96
CA LEU A 220 -8.11 19.34 5.27
C LEU A 220 -8.12 19.18 3.74
N LEU A 221 -7.61 18.07 3.23
CA LEU A 221 -7.66 17.77 1.79
C LEU A 221 -9.10 17.67 1.28
N SER A 222 -9.98 16.98 2.03
CA SER A 222 -11.40 16.82 1.68
C SER A 222 -12.14 18.17 1.68
N ASP A 223 -11.89 19.00 2.71
CA ASP A 223 -12.53 20.31 2.83
C ASP A 223 -12.13 21.22 1.66
N VAL A 224 -10.82 21.32 1.36
CA VAL A 224 -10.34 22.13 0.23
C VAL A 224 -10.82 21.56 -1.11
N TYR A 225 -10.84 20.22 -1.27
CA TYR A 225 -11.34 19.60 -2.50
C TYR A 225 -12.78 19.95 -2.78
N SER A 226 -13.64 19.98 -1.76
CA SER A 226 -15.05 20.33 -1.89
C SER A 226 -15.29 21.78 -2.33
N GLU A 227 -14.31 22.67 -2.09
CA GLU A 227 -14.36 24.08 -2.47
C GLU A 227 -13.82 24.35 -3.89
N ILE A 228 -13.15 23.37 -4.52
CA ILE A 228 -12.56 23.54 -5.84
C ILE A 228 -13.66 23.68 -6.90
N LYS A 229 -13.73 24.88 -7.48
CA LYS A 229 -14.64 25.16 -8.60
C LYS A 229 -13.92 24.92 -9.92
N MET A 230 -14.49 24.07 -10.74
CA MET A 230 -14.13 23.96 -12.15
C MET A 230 -14.84 25.08 -12.92
N ASN A 231 -14.12 25.68 -13.84
CA ASN A 231 -14.73 26.64 -14.78
C ASN A 231 -15.20 25.90 -16.05
N VAL A 232 -15.89 24.79 -15.83
CA VAL A 232 -16.56 24.01 -16.88
C VAL A 232 -18.03 24.00 -16.50
N SER A 233 -18.90 24.28 -17.44
CA SER A 233 -20.33 24.23 -17.18
C SER A 233 -20.73 22.78 -16.87
N THR A 234 -21.11 22.53 -15.62
CA THR A 234 -21.61 21.24 -15.15
C THR A 234 -23.10 21.09 -15.36
N ASP A 235 -23.79 22.21 -15.58
CA ASP A 235 -25.26 22.30 -15.74
C ASP A 235 -25.67 22.50 -17.21
N ASN A 236 -24.82 22.08 -18.15
CA ASN A 236 -25.05 22.35 -19.54
C ASN A 236 -25.88 21.24 -20.17
N ASP A 237 -27.08 21.57 -20.68
CA ASP A 237 -27.89 20.66 -21.47
C ASP A 237 -27.33 20.40 -22.88
N ASP A 238 -26.11 20.90 -23.19
CA ASP A 238 -25.44 20.61 -24.45
C ASP A 238 -24.72 19.26 -24.38
N PRO A 239 -25.21 18.23 -25.12
CA PRO A 239 -24.60 16.90 -25.15
C PRO A 239 -23.13 16.88 -25.58
N ARG A 240 -22.67 17.89 -26.33
CA ARG A 240 -21.27 18.00 -26.80
C ARG A 240 -20.32 18.39 -25.66
N GLU A 241 -20.74 19.36 -24.84
CA GLU A 241 -19.94 19.77 -23.68
C GLU A 241 -19.92 18.69 -22.60
N MET A 242 -21.04 18.02 -22.35
CA MET A 242 -21.08 16.86 -21.45
C MET A 242 -20.13 15.75 -21.91
N LYS A 243 -20.17 15.38 -23.18
CA LYS A 243 -19.26 14.37 -23.74
C LYS A 243 -17.81 14.81 -23.61
N ARG A 244 -17.51 16.08 -23.90
CA ARG A 244 -16.16 16.63 -23.77
C ARG A 244 -15.65 16.51 -22.32
N LEU A 245 -16.46 16.83 -21.34
CA LEU A 245 -16.11 16.73 -19.92
C LEU A 245 -15.86 15.26 -19.51
N THR A 246 -16.71 14.34 -19.95
CA THR A 246 -16.55 12.90 -19.73
C THR A 246 -15.24 12.39 -20.33
N ASP A 247 -14.89 12.80 -21.56
CA ASP A 247 -13.65 12.43 -22.22
C ASP A 247 -12.41 13.01 -21.49
N LEU A 248 -12.51 14.21 -20.93
CA LEU A 248 -11.45 14.84 -20.13
C LEU A 248 -11.26 14.09 -18.79
N ILE A 249 -12.34 13.74 -18.13
CA ILE A 249 -12.32 12.95 -16.89
C ILE A 249 -11.70 11.59 -17.15
N ALA A 250 -12.06 10.90 -18.25
CA ALA A 250 -11.47 9.62 -18.63
C ALA A 250 -9.95 9.71 -18.78
N LYS A 251 -9.45 10.74 -19.49
CA LYS A 251 -8.00 10.98 -19.62
C LYS A 251 -7.32 11.26 -18.28
N PHE A 252 -7.95 12.06 -17.43
CA PHE A 252 -7.41 12.34 -16.10
C PHE A 252 -7.32 11.05 -15.25
N ILE A 253 -8.33 10.20 -15.29
CA ILE A 253 -8.35 8.89 -14.61
C ILE A 253 -7.22 7.98 -15.10
N GLU A 254 -6.85 8.01 -16.37
CA GLU A 254 -5.72 7.26 -16.92
C GLU A 254 -4.35 7.74 -16.39
N TRP A 255 -4.25 9.01 -15.99
CA TRP A 255 -2.99 9.61 -15.54
C TRP A 255 -2.77 9.51 -14.02
N VAL A 256 -3.82 9.34 -13.24
CA VAL A 256 -3.76 9.18 -11.78
C VAL A 256 -4.05 7.74 -11.35
#